data_e041c3ccf8d84b76cd48f5780f158d2d
#
_entry.id   e041c3ccf8d84b76cd48f5780f158d2d
#
_cell.length_a   1.000
_cell.length_b   1.000
_cell.length_c   1.000
_cell.angle_alpha   90.00
_cell.angle_beta   90.00
_cell.angle_gamma   90.00
#
_symmetry.space_group_name_H-M   'P 1'
#
loop_
_entity.id
_entity.type
_entity.pdbx_description
1 polymer ?
#
loop_
_entity_poly.entity_id
_entity_poly.type
_entity_poly.pdbx_seq_one_letter_code
_entity_poly.pdbx_strand_id
1 'polypeptide(L)'
;MIPAQKFYDLQGKKIWVAGHRGMVGSALVRTLQARGIEPLVAPRAELDLTRQLEVERWMERERPDAVIVAAAKVGGILANSTYQADFLFENLMIAANIIGAAARLEVGKLAFLGSTCIYPRMAPQPINEDALLTGPLEATNEGYAIAKIAGVKLTEMFHRQY
;
A
#
# COMPACT_ATOMS: atom_id res chain seq x y z
N MET A 1 -20.81 -6.40 -22.61
CA MET A 1 -21.32 -6.44 -21.22
C MET A 1 -20.11 -6.55 -20.32
N ILE A 2 -19.81 -5.52 -19.52
CA ILE A 2 -18.77 -5.58 -18.50
C ILE A 2 -19.30 -6.57 -17.46
N PRO A 3 -18.57 -7.66 -17.10
CA PRO A 3 -19.03 -8.58 -16.07
C PRO A 3 -19.24 -7.79 -14.78
N ALA A 4 -20.34 -8.07 -14.08
CA ALA A 4 -20.65 -7.44 -12.79
C ALA A 4 -19.43 -7.60 -11.87
N GLN A 5 -18.79 -6.49 -11.53
CA GLN A 5 -17.61 -6.47 -10.68
C GLN A 5 -18.03 -7.04 -9.32
N LYS A 6 -17.52 -8.21 -8.96
CA LYS A 6 -17.84 -8.86 -7.70
C LYS A 6 -17.16 -8.03 -6.58
N PHE A 7 -17.94 -7.18 -5.92
CA PHE A 7 -17.44 -6.42 -4.78
C PHE A 7 -17.07 -7.36 -3.63
N TYR A 8 -15.93 -7.11 -2.99
CA TYR A 8 -15.55 -7.81 -1.78
C TYR A 8 -16.38 -7.27 -0.61
N ASP A 9 -17.17 -8.14 0.02
CA ASP A 9 -17.97 -7.75 1.17
C ASP A 9 -17.09 -7.60 2.41
N LEU A 10 -17.19 -6.44 3.05
CA LEU A 10 -16.41 -6.11 4.24
C LEU A 10 -17.14 -6.40 5.56
N GLN A 11 -18.44 -6.74 5.53
CA GLN A 11 -19.23 -7.00 6.74
C GLN A 11 -18.73 -8.26 7.46
N GLY A 12 -18.54 -8.12 8.78
CA GLY A 12 -18.05 -9.22 9.62
C GLY A 12 -16.58 -9.58 9.41
N LYS A 13 -15.84 -8.78 8.61
CA LYS A 13 -14.42 -9.00 8.32
C LYS A 13 -13.51 -8.20 9.23
N LYS A 14 -12.37 -8.79 9.59
CA LYS A 14 -11.25 -8.10 10.23
C LYS A 14 -10.47 -7.32 9.16
N ILE A 15 -10.57 -6.01 9.17
CA ILE A 15 -9.94 -5.15 8.16
C ILE A 15 -8.77 -4.41 8.79
N TRP A 16 -7.57 -4.66 8.34
CA TRP A 16 -6.40 -3.91 8.78
C TRP A 16 -6.18 -2.67 7.92
N VAL A 17 -6.11 -1.49 8.55
CA VAL A 17 -5.71 -0.23 7.91
C VAL A 17 -4.28 0.10 8.34
N ALA A 18 -3.29 -0.37 7.56
CA ALA A 18 -1.89 -0.02 7.77
C ALA A 18 -1.67 1.46 7.41
N GLY A 19 -1.18 2.26 8.37
CA GLY A 19 -1.03 3.72 8.19
C GLY A 19 -2.28 4.53 8.54
N HIS A 20 -3.08 4.05 9.50
CA HIS A 20 -4.34 4.63 9.97
C HIS A 20 -4.28 6.10 10.41
N ARG A 21 -3.10 6.64 10.77
CA ARG A 21 -2.91 8.04 11.17
C ARG A 21 -2.64 9.00 10.02
N GLY A 22 -2.34 8.47 8.82
CA GLY A 22 -2.15 9.27 7.62
C GLY A 22 -3.45 9.86 7.07
N MET A 23 -3.36 10.76 6.09
CA MET A 23 -4.51 11.43 5.48
C MET A 23 -5.55 10.42 4.96
N VAL A 24 -5.14 9.48 4.12
CA VAL A 24 -6.03 8.46 3.56
C VAL A 24 -6.42 7.42 4.63
N GLY A 25 -5.47 6.94 5.43
CA GLY A 25 -5.73 5.94 6.45
C GLY A 25 -6.76 6.40 7.49
N SER A 26 -6.68 7.65 7.97
CA SER A 26 -7.66 8.19 8.91
C SER A 26 -9.06 8.34 8.30
N ALA A 27 -9.15 8.70 7.02
CA ALA A 27 -10.41 8.75 6.31
C ALA A 27 -11.04 7.35 6.14
N LEU A 28 -10.22 6.34 5.85
CA LEU A 28 -10.67 4.95 5.77
C LEU A 28 -11.19 4.45 7.13
N VAL A 29 -10.49 4.73 8.23
CA VAL A 29 -10.93 4.37 9.59
C VAL A 29 -12.31 4.97 9.87
N ARG A 30 -12.48 6.28 9.68
CA ARG A 30 -13.78 6.94 9.88
C ARG A 30 -14.88 6.35 9.01
N THR A 31 -14.57 6.03 7.76
CA THR A 31 -15.55 5.45 6.81
C THR A 31 -15.96 4.05 7.22
N LEU A 32 -15.04 3.22 7.68
CA LEU A 32 -15.34 1.87 8.19
C LEU A 32 -16.17 1.94 9.46
N GLN A 33 -15.78 2.79 10.42
CA GLN A 33 -16.53 2.99 11.67
C GLN A 33 -17.96 3.50 11.42
N ALA A 34 -18.14 4.43 10.49
CA ALA A 34 -19.47 4.90 10.09
C ALA A 34 -20.36 3.79 9.49
N ARG A 35 -19.74 2.68 9.02
CA ARG A 35 -20.44 1.48 8.53
C ARG A 35 -20.56 0.38 9.58
N GLY A 36 -20.23 0.66 10.83
CA GLY A 36 -20.25 -0.31 11.93
C GLY A 36 -19.13 -1.34 11.89
N ILE A 37 -18.03 -1.05 11.17
CA ILE A 37 -16.87 -1.92 11.07
C ILE A 37 -15.72 -1.28 11.86
N GLU A 38 -15.27 -1.93 12.93
CA GLU A 38 -14.09 -1.47 13.69
C GLU A 38 -12.82 -2.04 13.04
N PRO A 39 -11.95 -1.19 12.43
CA PRO A 39 -10.76 -1.67 11.76
C PRO A 39 -9.65 -2.03 12.76
N LEU A 40 -8.83 -3.02 12.41
CA LEU A 40 -7.55 -3.26 13.06
C LEU A 40 -6.60 -2.12 12.71
N VAL A 41 -5.93 -1.59 13.71
CA VAL A 41 -4.92 -0.53 13.57
C VAL A 41 -3.75 -0.80 14.52
N ALA A 42 -2.54 -0.44 14.10
CA ALA A 42 -1.37 -0.50 14.96
C ALA A 42 -0.56 0.80 14.82
N PRO A 43 -0.25 1.50 15.91
CA PRO A 43 0.64 2.65 15.85
C PRO A 43 2.10 2.21 15.61
N ARG A 44 2.94 3.08 15.06
CA ARG A 44 4.35 2.77 14.75
C ARG A 44 5.14 2.30 15.97
N ALA A 45 4.80 2.75 17.17
CA ALA A 45 5.45 2.33 18.42
C ALA A 45 5.16 0.86 18.77
N GLU A 46 4.05 0.30 18.29
CA GLU A 46 3.65 -1.10 18.47
C GLU A 46 4.11 -1.98 17.31
N LEU A 47 4.10 -1.44 16.08
CA LEU A 47 4.41 -2.17 14.86
C LEU A 47 5.19 -1.30 13.88
N ASP A 48 6.49 -1.55 13.77
CA ASP A 48 7.32 -0.96 12.71
C ASP A 48 7.19 -1.78 11.43
N LEU A 49 6.51 -1.21 10.43
CA LEU A 49 6.25 -1.87 9.16
C LEU A 49 7.50 -2.15 8.32
N THR A 50 8.64 -1.53 8.66
CA THR A 50 9.94 -1.83 8.04
C THR A 50 10.59 -3.09 8.58
N ARG A 51 10.06 -3.66 9.68
CA ARG A 51 10.59 -4.86 10.35
C ARG A 51 9.77 -6.08 9.96
N GLN A 52 10.33 -6.90 9.06
CA GLN A 52 9.63 -8.08 8.51
C GLN A 52 9.03 -8.97 9.61
N LEU A 53 9.83 -9.37 10.58
CA LEU A 53 9.41 -10.31 11.63
C LEU A 53 8.28 -9.73 12.52
N GLU A 54 8.29 -8.41 12.76
CA GLU A 54 7.22 -7.75 13.51
C GLU A 54 5.90 -7.78 12.73
N VAL A 55 5.94 -7.48 11.43
CA VAL A 55 4.76 -7.52 10.55
C VAL A 55 4.20 -8.93 10.46
N GLU A 56 5.05 -9.94 10.26
CA GLU A 56 4.64 -11.34 10.19
C GLU A 56 3.94 -11.79 11.47
N ARG A 57 4.58 -11.58 12.63
CA ARG A 57 4.01 -11.95 13.94
C ARG A 57 2.71 -11.22 14.25
N TRP A 58 2.63 -9.94 13.91
CA TRP A 58 1.42 -9.15 14.13
C TRP A 58 0.27 -9.69 13.27
N MET A 59 0.51 -9.92 11.98
CA MET A 59 -0.51 -10.44 11.07
C MET A 59 -0.91 -11.89 11.41
N GLU A 60 0.01 -12.72 11.87
CA GLU A 60 -0.29 -14.08 12.36
C GLU A 60 -1.20 -14.06 13.59
N ARG A 61 -1.00 -13.10 14.50
CA ARG A 61 -1.81 -12.92 15.69
C ARG A 61 -3.20 -12.39 15.38
N GLU A 62 -3.27 -11.30 14.61
CA GLU A 62 -4.52 -10.59 14.34
C GLU A 62 -5.39 -11.27 13.27
N ARG A 63 -4.77 -11.98 12.33
CA ARG A 63 -5.45 -12.68 11.22
C ARG A 63 -6.44 -11.79 10.47
N PRO A 64 -5.99 -10.70 9.81
CA PRO A 64 -6.87 -9.86 9.03
C PRO A 64 -7.44 -10.61 7.82
N ASP A 65 -8.72 -10.46 7.54
CA ASP A 65 -9.38 -10.94 6.32
C ASP A 65 -9.08 -10.05 5.13
N ALA A 66 -8.88 -8.75 5.40
CA ALA A 66 -8.54 -7.75 4.39
C ALA A 66 -7.48 -6.78 4.92
N VAL A 67 -6.60 -6.32 4.02
CA VAL A 67 -5.53 -5.36 4.34
C VAL A 67 -5.60 -4.17 3.39
N ILE A 68 -5.60 -2.96 3.93
CA ILE A 68 -5.49 -1.71 3.16
C ILE A 68 -4.16 -1.05 3.53
N VAL A 69 -3.23 -1.00 2.58
CA VAL A 69 -1.89 -0.45 2.77
C VAL A 69 -1.89 1.02 2.40
N ALA A 70 -2.22 1.88 3.38
CA ALA A 70 -2.15 3.33 3.29
C ALA A 70 -0.87 3.90 3.93
N ALA A 71 -0.03 3.03 4.50
CA ALA A 71 1.24 3.41 5.09
C ALA A 71 2.29 3.71 4.00
N ALA A 72 3.02 4.78 4.20
CA ALA A 72 4.23 5.12 3.44
C ALA A 72 5.05 6.15 4.21
N LYS A 73 6.36 6.15 4.00
CA LYS A 73 7.21 7.31 4.30
C LYS A 73 6.94 8.35 3.21
N VAL A 74 6.39 9.48 3.59
CA VAL A 74 6.03 10.57 2.67
C VAL A 74 6.68 11.87 3.10
N GLY A 75 6.88 12.80 2.15
CA GLY A 75 7.43 14.13 2.43
C GLY A 75 7.22 15.07 1.24
N GLY A 76 7.53 16.35 1.44
CA GLY A 76 7.54 17.33 0.36
C GLY A 76 8.70 17.12 -0.64
N ILE A 77 8.73 17.91 -1.72
CA ILE A 77 9.71 17.81 -2.80
C ILE A 77 11.15 17.86 -2.26
N LEU A 78 11.46 18.79 -1.35
CA LEU A 78 12.79 18.91 -0.78
C LEU A 78 13.22 17.65 -0.02
N ALA A 79 12.35 17.07 0.82
CA ALA A 79 12.68 15.85 1.56
C ALA A 79 12.88 14.66 0.61
N ASN A 80 12.00 14.50 -0.38
CA ASN A 80 12.12 13.43 -1.38
C ASN A 80 13.43 13.55 -2.19
N SER A 81 13.80 14.74 -2.64
CA SER A 81 15.04 14.94 -3.40
C SER A 81 16.31 14.79 -2.56
N THR A 82 16.25 15.10 -1.26
CA THR A 82 17.41 15.02 -0.35
C THR A 82 17.65 13.60 0.17
N TYR A 83 16.59 12.87 0.52
CA TYR A 83 16.67 11.57 1.21
C TYR A 83 16.15 10.42 0.35
N GLN A 84 16.47 10.40 -0.94
CA GLN A 84 15.92 9.43 -1.90
C GLN A 84 16.15 7.98 -1.50
N ALA A 85 17.33 7.65 -0.97
CA ALA A 85 17.65 6.30 -0.51
C ALA A 85 16.72 5.85 0.64
N ASP A 86 16.48 6.73 1.60
CA ASP A 86 15.59 6.43 2.73
C ASP A 86 14.14 6.25 2.28
N PHE A 87 13.67 7.11 1.36
CA PHE A 87 12.32 7.00 0.79
C PHE A 87 12.15 5.72 0.00
N LEU A 88 13.15 5.35 -0.80
CA LEU A 88 13.16 4.08 -1.53
C LEU A 88 13.14 2.90 -0.57
N PHE A 89 14.11 2.83 0.33
CA PHE A 89 14.32 1.69 1.21
C PHE A 89 13.14 1.46 2.16
N GLU A 90 12.71 2.48 2.92
CA GLU A 90 11.64 2.30 3.89
C GLU A 90 10.31 1.93 3.21
N ASN A 91 9.96 2.54 2.06
CA ASN A 91 8.73 2.22 1.35
C ASN A 91 8.78 0.83 0.69
N LEU A 92 9.94 0.38 0.20
CA LEU A 92 10.12 -0.99 -0.27
C LEU A 92 9.90 -2.01 0.86
N MET A 93 10.49 -1.76 2.03
CA MET A 93 10.33 -2.65 3.19
C MET A 93 8.87 -2.71 3.64
N ILE A 94 8.18 -1.56 3.74
CA ILE A 94 6.76 -1.52 4.10
C ILE A 94 5.92 -2.36 3.12
N ALA A 95 6.10 -2.15 1.82
CA ALA A 95 5.37 -2.88 0.80
C ALA A 95 5.68 -4.38 0.82
N ALA A 96 6.96 -4.75 0.79
CA ALA A 96 7.40 -6.15 0.74
C ALA A 96 6.95 -6.94 1.97
N ASN A 97 7.10 -6.36 3.16
CA ASN A 97 6.73 -7.02 4.41
C ASN A 97 5.23 -7.29 4.50
N ILE A 98 4.39 -6.29 4.21
CA ILE A 98 2.93 -6.43 4.30
C ILE A 98 2.40 -7.35 3.19
N ILE A 99 2.79 -7.11 1.94
CA ILE A 99 2.31 -7.89 0.79
C ILE A 99 2.77 -9.34 0.91
N GLY A 100 4.04 -9.57 1.28
CA GLY A 100 4.58 -10.91 1.48
C GLY A 100 3.91 -11.68 2.62
N ALA A 101 3.65 -11.03 3.75
CA ALA A 101 2.93 -11.64 4.86
C ALA A 101 1.47 -11.92 4.50
N ALA A 102 0.80 -11.00 3.80
CA ALA A 102 -0.58 -11.17 3.34
C ALA A 102 -0.72 -12.38 2.39
N ALA A 103 0.24 -12.55 1.46
CA ALA A 103 0.25 -13.68 0.56
C ALA A 103 0.45 -15.02 1.31
N ARG A 104 1.41 -15.10 2.25
CA ARG A 104 1.63 -16.32 3.03
C ARG A 104 0.46 -16.70 3.93
N LEU A 105 -0.28 -15.72 4.45
CA LEU A 105 -1.43 -15.92 5.31
C LEU A 105 -2.74 -16.06 4.52
N GLU A 106 -2.67 -16.07 3.20
CA GLU A 106 -3.83 -16.19 2.31
C GLU A 106 -4.93 -15.15 2.60
N VAL A 107 -4.50 -13.88 2.84
CA VAL A 107 -5.42 -12.78 3.10
C VAL A 107 -6.37 -12.61 1.92
N GLY A 108 -7.68 -12.68 2.17
CA GLY A 108 -8.72 -12.69 1.12
C GLY A 108 -8.77 -11.45 0.23
N LYS A 109 -8.30 -10.28 0.73
CA LYS A 109 -8.23 -9.03 -0.05
C LYS A 109 -7.08 -8.14 0.41
N LEU A 110 -6.28 -7.65 -0.52
CA LEU A 110 -5.29 -6.63 -0.27
C LEU A 110 -5.50 -5.44 -1.22
N ALA A 111 -5.51 -4.23 -0.68
CA ALA A 111 -5.52 -2.98 -1.44
C ALA A 111 -4.23 -2.21 -1.13
N PHE A 112 -3.32 -2.12 -2.10
CA PHE A 112 -2.10 -1.33 -2.00
C PHE A 112 -2.31 0.02 -2.68
N LEU A 113 -2.13 1.12 -1.93
CA LEU A 113 -2.29 2.46 -2.50
C LEU A 113 -1.05 2.83 -3.31
N GLY A 114 -1.22 3.02 -4.61
CA GLY A 114 -0.23 3.59 -5.50
C GLY A 114 -0.06 5.10 -5.29
N SER A 115 0.44 5.78 -6.31
CA SER A 115 0.58 7.24 -6.34
C SER A 115 0.66 7.69 -7.80
N THR A 116 0.27 8.92 -8.10
CA THR A 116 0.41 9.48 -9.46
C THR A 116 1.87 9.65 -9.89
N CYS A 117 2.81 9.73 -8.95
CA CYS A 117 4.25 9.84 -9.26
C CYS A 117 4.87 8.56 -9.84
N ILE A 118 4.14 7.44 -9.88
CA ILE A 118 4.60 6.19 -10.51
C ILE A 118 4.61 6.25 -12.04
N TYR A 119 3.93 7.25 -12.60
CA TYR A 119 3.87 7.44 -14.04
C TYR A 119 5.04 8.30 -14.55
N PRO A 120 5.41 8.17 -15.84
CA PRO A 120 6.43 9.01 -16.44
C PRO A 120 6.13 10.51 -16.26
N ARG A 121 7.19 11.29 -16.02
CA ARG A 121 7.07 12.76 -15.90
C ARG A 121 6.32 13.40 -17.05
N MET A 122 6.53 12.90 -18.28
CA MET A 122 5.94 13.44 -19.50
C MET A 122 4.77 12.59 -20.02
N ALA A 123 4.11 11.83 -19.14
CA ALA A 123 2.94 11.06 -19.54
C ALA A 123 1.83 11.97 -20.10
N PRO A 124 1.17 11.59 -21.20
CA PRO A 124 0.02 12.33 -21.75
C PRO A 124 -1.10 12.50 -20.71
N GLN A 125 -1.79 13.64 -20.77
CA GLN A 125 -2.93 13.92 -19.88
C GLN A 125 -4.27 13.76 -20.63
N PRO A 126 -5.27 13.13 -20.03
CA PRO A 126 -5.25 12.44 -18.72
C PRO A 126 -4.36 11.20 -18.74
N ILE A 127 -3.68 10.91 -17.62
CA ILE A 127 -2.77 9.77 -17.53
C ILE A 127 -3.59 8.48 -17.56
N ASN A 128 -3.22 7.57 -18.47
CA ASN A 128 -3.74 6.20 -18.52
C ASN A 128 -2.85 5.28 -17.68
N GLU A 129 -3.42 4.25 -17.06
CA GLU A 129 -2.68 3.26 -16.27
C GLU A 129 -1.63 2.51 -17.11
N ASP A 130 -1.86 2.33 -18.43
CA ASP A 130 -0.92 1.72 -19.37
C ASP A 130 0.39 2.53 -19.54
N ALA A 131 0.42 3.80 -19.09
CA ALA A 131 1.62 4.62 -19.11
C ALA A 131 2.66 4.20 -18.05
N LEU A 132 2.33 3.28 -17.15
CA LEU A 132 3.26 2.79 -16.15
C LEU A 132 4.49 2.15 -16.79
N LEU A 133 5.70 2.61 -16.39
CA LEU A 133 7.00 2.13 -16.90
C LEU A 133 7.28 2.43 -18.38
N THR A 134 6.60 3.39 -19.00
CA THR A 134 6.82 3.73 -20.41
C THR A 134 7.82 4.88 -20.62
N GLY A 135 8.36 5.46 -19.55
CA GLY A 135 9.33 6.56 -19.63
C GLY A 135 9.95 6.93 -18.29
N PRO A 136 10.85 7.92 -18.27
CA PRO A 136 11.54 8.34 -17.05
C PRO A 136 10.60 8.99 -16.04
N LEU A 137 10.86 8.72 -14.76
CA LEU A 137 10.13 9.28 -13.63
C LEU A 137 10.55 10.72 -13.35
N GLU A 138 9.81 11.42 -12.48
CA GLU A 138 10.25 12.71 -11.94
C GLU A 138 11.44 12.50 -10.99
N ALA A 139 12.58 13.08 -11.35
CA ALA A 139 13.86 12.86 -10.66
C ALA A 139 13.84 13.24 -9.17
N THR A 140 13.04 14.22 -8.77
CA THR A 140 12.99 14.69 -7.38
C THR A 140 12.29 13.73 -6.42
N ASN A 141 11.50 12.77 -6.93
CA ASN A 141 10.82 11.76 -6.10
C ASN A 141 10.99 10.33 -6.64
N GLU A 142 12.01 10.10 -7.45
CA GLU A 142 12.25 8.81 -8.12
C GLU A 142 12.33 7.65 -7.12
N GLY A 143 13.03 7.81 -6.00
CA GLY A 143 13.14 6.77 -4.99
C GLY A 143 11.78 6.34 -4.42
N TYR A 144 10.91 7.29 -4.09
CA TYR A 144 9.55 6.99 -3.65
C TYR A 144 8.72 6.32 -4.75
N ALA A 145 8.81 6.85 -5.97
CA ALA A 145 8.06 6.33 -7.12
C ALA A 145 8.44 4.87 -7.42
N ILE A 146 9.74 4.54 -7.45
CA ILE A 146 10.23 3.17 -7.66
C ILE A 146 9.69 2.21 -6.58
N ALA A 147 9.71 2.62 -5.31
CA ALA A 147 9.16 1.80 -4.23
C ALA A 147 7.66 1.52 -4.43
N LYS A 148 6.89 2.53 -4.86
CA LYS A 148 5.46 2.38 -5.15
C LYS A 148 5.22 1.49 -6.37
N ILE A 149 5.99 1.63 -7.44
CA ILE A 149 5.94 0.74 -8.62
C ILE A 149 6.23 -0.70 -8.20
N ALA A 150 7.26 -0.92 -7.38
CA ALA A 150 7.62 -2.25 -6.90
C ALA A 150 6.47 -2.88 -6.10
N GLY A 151 5.81 -2.13 -5.21
CA GLY A 151 4.64 -2.60 -4.46
C GLY A 151 3.46 -2.99 -5.35
N VAL A 152 3.13 -2.16 -6.36
CA VAL A 152 2.09 -2.46 -7.36
C VAL A 152 2.43 -3.75 -8.10
N LYS A 153 3.66 -3.85 -8.64
CA LYS A 153 4.09 -5.04 -9.39
C LYS A 153 4.16 -6.30 -8.53
N LEU A 154 4.59 -6.16 -7.27
CA LEU A 154 4.61 -7.27 -6.33
C LEU A 154 3.19 -7.82 -6.08
N THR A 155 2.22 -6.93 -5.89
CA THR A 155 0.80 -7.31 -5.72
C THR A 155 0.26 -8.03 -6.96
N GLU A 156 0.54 -7.51 -8.18
CA GLU A 156 0.15 -8.14 -9.43
C GLU A 156 0.78 -9.53 -9.60
N MET A 157 2.06 -9.67 -9.26
CA MET A 157 2.79 -10.94 -9.41
C MET A 157 2.29 -11.99 -8.44
N PHE A 158 2.08 -11.64 -7.17
CA PHE A 158 1.47 -12.56 -6.21
C PHE A 158 0.06 -13.01 -6.63
N HIS A 159 -0.78 -12.08 -7.11
CA HIS A 159 -2.13 -12.42 -7.59
C HIS A 159 -2.13 -13.34 -8.82
N ARG A 160 -1.08 -13.28 -9.66
CA ARG A 160 -0.97 -14.17 -10.82
C ARG A 160 -0.38 -15.54 -10.49
N GLN A 161 0.44 -15.60 -9.45
CA GLN A 161 1.17 -16.81 -9.09
C GLN A 161 0.40 -17.69 -8.10
N TYR A 162 -0.42 -17.10 -7.27
CA TYR A 162 -1.20 -17.73 -6.21
C TYR A 162 -2.69 -17.32 -6.28
#